data_aba169dceb0e40a29a956ed6e670630b
#
_entry.id   aba169dceb0e40a29a956ed6e670630b
#
_cell.length_a   1.000
_cell.length_b   1.000
_cell.length_c   1.000
_cell.angle_alpha   90.00
_cell.angle_beta   90.00
_cell.angle_gamma   90.00
#
_symmetry.space_group_name_H-M   'P 1'
#
loop_
_entity.id
_entity.type
_entity.pdbx_description
1 polymer ?
#
loop_
_entity_poly.entity_id
_entity_poly.type
_entity_poly.pdbx_seq_one_letter_code
_entity_poly.pdbx_strand_id
1 'polypeptide(L)'
;MSEAPRFTVSQFIAITNQVLETSLSDVVVYGEVSSFKINQGKWVFFDLKDAESSVGCFMTIYQLGNFPLEDGMKIAIQATPKLTSFGKFSLTVKRFHPLGEGNLKRAFELLKAKLQKEGLFDPAKKRQISRNFERIGVISSTQAAGFADFIKILNERWGELKIQVAHTQVQGLPAVDQIIRAIEYLNQYTDNQVIALIRGGGSKDDLAIFNDEKLVRAIAASRIPIITGIGHEIDESLADLAADFAASTPSNVAQFLTRDRQAEIHSINLQITRIRQQVLSKIQLEEQNLKEQITSVRTKVLNSIQLAIQKIQQKRQIIENLNPAIILKRGYAILTGEIKKGAPVSIETNSHFLEAQILKIVKKTKE
;
A
#
# COMPACT_ATOMS: atom_id res chain seq x y z
N MET A 1 -68.55 6.08 36.40
CA MET A 1 -68.35 6.58 35.04
C MET A 1 -67.20 7.60 35.08
N SER A 2 -66.05 7.30 34.53
CA SER A 2 -64.96 8.32 34.48
C SER A 2 -65.38 9.46 33.54
N GLU A 3 -65.37 10.69 33.98
CA GLU A 3 -65.62 11.84 33.11
C GLU A 3 -64.63 11.81 31.93
N ALA A 4 -65.13 11.96 30.73
CA ALA A 4 -64.28 12.04 29.52
C ALA A 4 -63.34 13.25 29.66
N PRO A 5 -62.04 13.13 29.34
CA PRO A 5 -61.08 14.22 29.45
C PRO A 5 -61.50 15.38 28.55
N ARG A 6 -61.42 16.63 29.06
CA ARG A 6 -61.79 17.85 28.33
C ARG A 6 -60.55 18.59 27.91
N PHE A 7 -60.43 18.93 26.60
CA PHE A 7 -59.31 19.68 26.03
C PHE A 7 -59.80 20.90 25.24
N THR A 8 -59.02 21.94 25.23
CA THR A 8 -59.17 22.98 24.19
C THR A 8 -58.68 22.42 22.85
N VAL A 9 -59.09 23.04 21.74
CA VAL A 9 -58.65 22.65 20.39
C VAL A 9 -57.14 22.59 20.29
N SER A 10 -56.42 23.61 20.80
CA SER A 10 -54.95 23.70 20.81
C SER A 10 -54.34 22.55 21.63
N GLN A 11 -54.88 22.25 22.80
CA GLN A 11 -54.42 21.13 23.65
C GLN A 11 -54.63 19.79 22.93
N PHE A 12 -55.77 19.60 22.29
CA PHE A 12 -56.07 18.40 21.54
C PHE A 12 -55.06 18.18 20.38
N ILE A 13 -54.81 19.26 19.60
CA ILE A 13 -53.82 19.20 18.50
C ILE A 13 -52.41 18.94 19.03
N ALA A 14 -52.02 19.56 20.15
CA ALA A 14 -50.72 19.34 20.76
C ALA A 14 -50.50 17.90 21.21
N ILE A 15 -51.52 17.33 21.94
CA ILE A 15 -51.48 15.94 22.42
C ILE A 15 -51.47 15.00 21.22
N THR A 16 -52.28 15.20 20.19
CA THR A 16 -52.29 14.39 18.99
C THR A 16 -50.95 14.37 18.31
N ASN A 17 -50.31 15.56 18.14
CA ASN A 17 -48.98 15.65 17.56
C ASN A 17 -47.94 14.92 18.42
N GLN A 18 -48.01 15.01 19.75
CA GLN A 18 -47.13 14.30 20.66
C GLN A 18 -47.27 12.77 20.50
N VAL A 19 -48.49 12.24 20.37
CA VAL A 19 -48.74 10.82 20.10
C VAL A 19 -48.22 10.41 18.78
N LEU A 20 -48.45 11.20 17.71
CA LEU A 20 -47.93 10.94 16.39
C LEU A 20 -46.41 10.92 16.36
N GLU A 21 -45.77 11.90 17.02
CA GLU A 21 -44.30 12.01 17.09
C GLU A 21 -43.67 10.86 17.88
N THR A 22 -44.34 10.40 18.97
CA THR A 22 -43.83 9.29 19.76
C THR A 22 -43.98 7.94 19.05
N SER A 23 -45.09 7.74 18.32
CA SER A 23 -45.42 6.45 17.69
C SER A 23 -44.94 6.35 16.24
N LEU A 24 -44.84 7.45 15.54
CA LEU A 24 -44.56 7.53 14.09
C LEU A 24 -43.53 8.61 13.76
N SER A 25 -42.49 8.74 14.57
CA SER A 25 -41.51 9.83 14.47
C SER A 25 -40.76 9.87 13.13
N ASP A 26 -40.63 8.75 12.46
CA ASP A 26 -39.84 8.64 11.24
C ASP A 26 -40.34 7.46 10.39
N VAL A 27 -41.37 7.75 9.59
CA VAL A 27 -42.03 6.73 8.76
C VAL A 27 -41.56 6.82 7.32
N VAL A 28 -41.48 5.68 6.66
CA VAL A 28 -41.24 5.60 5.22
C VAL A 28 -42.57 5.26 4.52
N VAL A 29 -43.00 6.13 3.62
CA VAL A 29 -44.25 5.98 2.87
C VAL A 29 -43.93 5.95 1.38
N TYR A 30 -44.53 5.00 0.66
CA TYR A 30 -44.38 4.81 -0.77
C TYR A 30 -45.64 5.23 -1.50
N GLY A 31 -45.50 5.89 -2.63
CA GLY A 31 -46.67 6.24 -3.45
C GLY A 31 -46.27 6.96 -4.72
N GLU A 32 -47.30 7.39 -5.45
CA GLU A 32 -47.21 8.18 -6.66
C GLU A 32 -47.52 9.63 -6.35
N VAL A 33 -46.68 10.56 -6.85
CA VAL A 33 -46.84 12.01 -6.67
C VAL A 33 -48.06 12.49 -7.49
N SER A 34 -48.85 13.33 -6.88
CA SER A 34 -49.93 14.05 -7.54
C SER A 34 -50.10 15.44 -6.96
N SER A 35 -50.71 16.34 -7.72
CA SER A 35 -50.98 17.72 -7.30
C SER A 35 -49.70 18.51 -6.86
N PHE A 36 -48.59 18.23 -7.49
CA PHE A 36 -47.29 18.90 -7.18
C PHE A 36 -47.38 20.43 -7.40
N LYS A 37 -47.01 21.17 -6.39
CA LYS A 37 -47.00 22.64 -6.42
C LYS A 37 -45.86 23.22 -5.61
N ILE A 38 -45.19 24.22 -6.17
CA ILE A 38 -44.22 25.06 -5.42
C ILE A 38 -44.90 26.37 -5.08
N ASN A 39 -44.96 26.70 -3.79
CA ASN A 39 -45.56 27.91 -3.30
C ASN A 39 -44.46 28.90 -2.83
N GLN A 40 -44.54 30.15 -3.28
CA GLN A 40 -43.62 31.26 -2.98
C GLN A 40 -42.13 30.94 -3.19
N GLY A 41 -41.80 29.94 -4.05
CA GLY A 41 -40.41 29.51 -4.28
C GLY A 41 -39.70 28.91 -3.07
N LYS A 42 -40.40 28.64 -1.98
CA LYS A 42 -39.84 28.14 -0.70
C LYS A 42 -40.43 26.81 -0.27
N TRP A 43 -41.72 26.61 -0.56
CA TRP A 43 -42.51 25.52 -0.02
C TRP A 43 -43.00 24.61 -1.13
N VAL A 44 -42.84 23.31 -0.95
CA VAL A 44 -43.26 22.27 -1.89
C VAL A 44 -44.42 21.52 -1.22
N PHE A 45 -45.53 21.43 -1.95
CA PHE A 45 -46.70 20.64 -1.60
C PHE A 45 -47.00 19.65 -2.68
N PHE A 46 -47.37 18.45 -2.32
CA PHE A 46 -47.85 17.40 -3.20
C PHE A 46 -48.68 16.40 -2.41
N ASP A 47 -49.49 15.62 -3.09
CA ASP A 47 -50.16 14.48 -2.51
C ASP A 47 -49.41 13.21 -2.92
N LEU A 48 -49.23 12.30 -1.97
CA LEU A 48 -48.71 10.98 -2.20
C LEU A 48 -49.89 10.00 -2.19
N LYS A 49 -50.13 9.33 -3.30
CA LYS A 49 -51.28 8.45 -3.50
C LYS A 49 -50.86 7.01 -3.85
N ASP A 50 -51.69 6.07 -3.44
CA ASP A 50 -51.73 4.71 -3.95
C ASP A 50 -53.07 4.39 -4.62
N ALA A 51 -53.40 3.11 -4.77
CA ALA A 51 -54.66 2.72 -5.44
C ALA A 51 -55.92 3.09 -4.63
N GLU A 52 -55.82 3.25 -3.31
CA GLU A 52 -56.94 3.39 -2.40
C GLU A 52 -56.94 4.69 -1.58
N SER A 53 -55.80 5.30 -1.40
CA SER A 53 -55.62 6.40 -0.44
C SER A 53 -54.70 7.49 -0.95
N SER A 54 -54.86 8.69 -0.36
CA SER A 54 -53.99 9.84 -0.64
C SER A 54 -53.70 10.60 0.63
N VAL A 55 -52.47 11.09 0.79
CA VAL A 55 -52.04 11.89 1.92
C VAL A 55 -51.24 13.12 1.48
N GLY A 56 -51.59 14.31 2.03
CA GLY A 56 -50.87 15.54 1.73
C GLY A 56 -49.45 15.52 2.30
N CYS A 57 -48.49 15.92 1.49
CA CYS A 57 -47.08 15.99 1.81
C CYS A 57 -46.58 17.44 1.72
N PHE A 58 -45.64 17.78 2.56
CA PHE A 58 -45.05 19.10 2.67
C PHE A 58 -43.53 18.98 2.83
N MET A 59 -42.76 19.77 2.09
CA MET A 59 -41.30 19.91 2.25
C MET A 59 -40.83 21.31 1.86
N THR A 60 -39.58 21.63 2.18
CA THR A 60 -38.95 22.88 1.71
C THR A 60 -38.31 22.65 0.33
N ILE A 61 -38.12 23.76 -0.41
CA ILE A 61 -37.42 23.71 -1.71
C ILE A 61 -35.97 23.18 -1.56
N TYR A 62 -35.34 23.39 -0.40
CA TYR A 62 -34.01 22.86 -0.12
C TYR A 62 -33.96 21.33 -0.04
N GLN A 63 -35.05 20.70 0.39
CA GLN A 63 -35.19 19.24 0.43
C GLN A 63 -35.45 18.67 -0.96
N LEU A 64 -36.15 19.42 -1.82
CA LEU A 64 -36.32 19.07 -3.23
C LEU A 64 -34.98 19.17 -4.00
N GLY A 65 -34.14 20.14 -3.65
CA GLY A 65 -32.90 20.43 -4.37
C GLY A 65 -33.20 20.78 -5.85
N ASN A 66 -32.39 20.24 -6.75
CA ASN A 66 -32.60 20.41 -8.21
C ASN A 66 -33.34 19.23 -8.85
N PHE A 67 -33.94 18.37 -8.04
CA PHE A 67 -34.66 17.22 -8.60
C PHE A 67 -36.01 17.65 -9.22
N PRO A 68 -36.27 17.34 -10.49
CA PRO A 68 -37.52 17.68 -11.14
C PRO A 68 -38.62 16.68 -10.72
N LEU A 69 -39.23 16.93 -9.56
CA LEU A 69 -40.35 16.15 -9.07
C LEU A 69 -41.61 16.52 -9.90
N GLU A 70 -42.26 15.52 -10.49
CA GLU A 70 -43.40 15.70 -11.35
C GLU A 70 -44.53 14.72 -10.96
N ASP A 71 -45.78 15.11 -11.31
CA ASP A 71 -46.95 14.24 -11.12
C ASP A 71 -46.77 12.92 -11.88
N GLY A 72 -47.21 11.81 -11.27
CA GLY A 72 -47.03 10.48 -11.81
C GLY A 72 -45.74 9.78 -11.44
N MET A 73 -44.77 10.48 -10.83
CA MET A 73 -43.56 9.83 -10.34
C MET A 73 -43.82 8.99 -9.09
N LYS A 74 -43.31 7.78 -9.09
CA LYS A 74 -43.29 6.92 -7.88
C LYS A 74 -42.08 7.30 -7.03
N ILE A 75 -42.35 7.58 -5.74
CA ILE A 75 -41.30 7.96 -4.77
C ILE A 75 -41.53 7.23 -3.45
N ALA A 76 -40.43 7.10 -2.71
CA ALA A 76 -40.43 6.80 -1.30
C ALA A 76 -40.10 8.07 -0.52
N ILE A 77 -40.85 8.39 0.50
CA ILE A 77 -40.59 9.53 1.39
C ILE A 77 -40.30 9.06 2.79
N GLN A 78 -39.31 9.68 3.43
CA GLN A 78 -39.11 9.63 4.87
C GLN A 78 -39.73 10.89 5.48
N ALA A 79 -40.71 10.71 6.34
CA ALA A 79 -41.53 11.82 6.82
C ALA A 79 -41.99 11.63 8.26
N THR A 80 -42.38 12.74 8.88
CA THR A 80 -43.04 12.79 10.18
C THR A 80 -44.48 13.24 9.99
N PRO A 81 -45.48 12.48 10.43
CA PRO A 81 -46.90 12.92 10.39
C PRO A 81 -47.13 14.07 11.33
N LYS A 82 -47.91 15.02 10.89
CA LYS A 82 -48.23 16.23 11.66
C LYS A 82 -49.67 16.69 11.41
N LEU A 83 -50.36 17.07 12.48
CA LEU A 83 -51.59 17.77 12.42
C LEU A 83 -51.32 19.28 12.50
N THR A 84 -51.71 20.05 11.50
CA THR A 84 -51.51 21.49 11.49
C THR A 84 -52.42 22.20 12.48
N SER A 85 -52.12 23.44 12.85
CA SER A 85 -52.99 24.29 13.70
C SER A 85 -54.42 24.45 13.18
N PHE A 86 -54.63 24.22 11.89
CA PHE A 86 -55.94 24.27 11.23
C PHE A 86 -56.60 22.89 11.11
N GLY A 87 -56.06 21.86 11.80
CA GLY A 87 -56.64 20.51 11.82
C GLY A 87 -56.36 19.69 10.57
N LYS A 88 -55.51 20.15 9.62
CA LYS A 88 -55.15 19.40 8.44
C LYS A 88 -54.01 18.43 8.74
N PHE A 89 -54.23 17.15 8.44
CA PHE A 89 -53.19 16.10 8.55
C PHE A 89 -52.27 16.20 7.34
N SER A 90 -50.97 16.08 7.54
CA SER A 90 -49.97 16.04 6.48
C SER A 90 -48.69 15.34 6.92
N LEU A 91 -47.92 14.85 5.97
CA LEU A 91 -46.60 14.31 6.19
C LEU A 91 -45.55 15.41 5.93
N THR A 92 -44.75 15.73 6.95
CA THR A 92 -43.58 16.60 6.79
C THR A 92 -42.43 15.76 6.28
N VAL A 93 -42.09 15.92 5.00
CA VAL A 93 -41.08 15.12 4.33
C VAL A 93 -39.69 15.61 4.75
N LYS A 94 -38.87 14.70 5.22
CA LYS A 94 -37.45 14.94 5.52
C LYS A 94 -36.55 14.62 4.34
N ARG A 95 -36.85 13.53 3.64
CA ARG A 95 -36.16 13.03 2.44
C ARG A 95 -37.14 12.34 1.51
N PHE A 96 -36.77 12.28 0.24
CA PHE A 96 -37.47 11.43 -0.71
C PHE A 96 -36.46 10.76 -1.64
N HIS A 97 -36.86 9.63 -2.19
CA HIS A 97 -36.10 8.94 -3.23
C HIS A 97 -37.05 8.56 -4.36
N PRO A 98 -36.67 8.83 -5.61
CA PRO A 98 -37.42 8.36 -6.75
C PRO A 98 -37.36 6.84 -6.81
N LEU A 99 -38.46 6.22 -7.24
CA LEU A 99 -38.58 4.79 -7.50
C LEU A 99 -38.72 4.53 -9.00
N GLY A 100 -38.21 3.38 -9.44
CA GLY A 100 -38.19 2.99 -10.84
C GLY A 100 -36.90 3.41 -11.57
N GLU A 101 -36.39 2.52 -12.42
CA GLU A 101 -35.05 2.65 -13.04
C GLU A 101 -34.83 3.98 -13.79
N GLY A 102 -35.85 4.46 -14.55
CA GLY A 102 -35.71 5.70 -15.31
C GLY A 102 -35.55 6.95 -14.43
N ASN A 103 -36.34 7.04 -13.36
CA ASN A 103 -36.28 8.17 -12.42
C ASN A 103 -35.01 8.15 -11.58
N LEU A 104 -34.59 6.96 -11.16
CA LEU A 104 -33.34 6.77 -10.42
C LEU A 104 -32.13 7.18 -11.28
N LYS A 105 -32.09 6.78 -12.54
CA LYS A 105 -30.99 7.16 -13.45
C LYS A 105 -30.95 8.66 -13.69
N ARG A 106 -32.09 9.30 -13.93
CA ARG A 106 -32.17 10.76 -14.13
C ARG A 106 -31.72 11.53 -12.88
N ALA A 107 -32.16 11.09 -11.69
CA ALA A 107 -31.72 11.69 -10.42
C ALA A 107 -30.21 11.55 -10.22
N PHE A 108 -29.67 10.38 -10.48
CA PHE A 108 -28.24 10.09 -10.40
C PHE A 108 -27.43 11.02 -11.31
N GLU A 109 -27.77 11.14 -12.59
CA GLU A 109 -27.02 11.99 -13.54
C GLU A 109 -27.07 13.46 -13.18
N LEU A 110 -28.22 14.00 -12.74
CA LEU A 110 -28.36 15.38 -12.31
C LEU A 110 -27.50 15.67 -11.07
N LEU A 111 -27.53 14.79 -10.09
CA LEU A 111 -26.75 14.97 -8.85
C LEU A 111 -25.25 14.76 -9.12
N LYS A 112 -24.88 13.80 -9.94
CA LYS A 112 -23.50 13.58 -10.38
C LYS A 112 -22.93 14.84 -11.03
N ALA A 113 -23.64 15.40 -12.01
CA ALA A 113 -23.21 16.63 -12.70
C ALA A 113 -23.05 17.83 -11.75
N LYS A 114 -23.95 17.98 -10.76
CA LYS A 114 -23.85 19.01 -9.74
C LYS A 114 -22.61 18.85 -8.88
N LEU A 115 -22.42 17.69 -8.29
CA LEU A 115 -21.31 17.41 -7.36
C LEU A 115 -19.96 17.39 -8.07
N GLN A 116 -19.92 17.01 -9.33
CA GLN A 116 -18.73 17.07 -10.17
C GLN A 116 -18.29 18.52 -10.45
N LYS A 117 -19.24 19.43 -10.71
CA LYS A 117 -18.93 20.86 -10.87
C LYS A 117 -18.39 21.48 -9.58
N GLU A 118 -18.83 21.00 -8.42
CA GLU A 118 -18.33 21.41 -7.12
C GLU A 118 -16.95 20.79 -6.79
N GLY A 119 -16.47 19.85 -7.62
CA GLY A 119 -15.17 19.18 -7.47
C GLY A 119 -15.11 18.19 -6.32
N LEU A 120 -16.26 17.56 -5.93
CA LEU A 120 -16.26 16.54 -4.87
C LEU A 120 -15.62 15.24 -5.32
N PHE A 121 -15.59 14.96 -6.63
CA PHE A 121 -15.05 13.73 -7.20
C PHE A 121 -13.62 13.91 -7.76
N ASP A 122 -13.00 15.08 -7.52
CA ASP A 122 -11.65 15.38 -8.01
C ASP A 122 -10.61 14.39 -7.43
N PRO A 123 -9.90 13.65 -8.27
CA PRO A 123 -8.87 12.73 -7.82
C PRO A 123 -7.76 13.42 -6.99
N ALA A 124 -7.50 14.71 -7.24
CA ALA A 124 -6.51 15.47 -6.48
C ALA A 124 -6.89 15.70 -5.01
N LYS A 125 -8.18 15.61 -4.69
CA LYS A 125 -8.70 15.75 -3.32
C LYS A 125 -8.77 14.42 -2.56
N LYS A 126 -8.59 13.29 -3.24
CA LYS A 126 -8.63 11.97 -2.61
C LYS A 126 -7.40 11.78 -1.72
N ARG A 127 -7.63 11.27 -0.52
CA ARG A 127 -6.59 11.04 0.48
C ARG A 127 -5.77 9.82 0.12
N GLN A 128 -4.47 9.88 0.38
CA GLN A 128 -3.61 8.72 0.21
C GLN A 128 -3.91 7.69 1.30
N ILE A 129 -4.10 6.45 0.87
CA ILE A 129 -4.40 5.34 1.76
C ILE A 129 -3.09 4.56 1.99
N SER A 130 -2.60 4.55 3.23
CA SER A 130 -1.49 3.67 3.63
C SER A 130 -1.92 2.21 3.48
N ARG A 131 -0.96 1.31 3.23
CA ARG A 131 -1.25 -0.14 3.22
C ARG A 131 -0.89 -0.84 4.53
N ASN A 132 -0.49 -0.09 5.55
CA ASN A 132 -0.14 -0.62 6.86
C ASN A 132 -1.12 -0.03 7.88
N PHE A 133 -2.19 -0.75 8.16
CA PHE A 133 -3.17 -0.36 9.13
C PHE A 133 -3.01 -1.18 10.41
N GLU A 134 -3.17 -0.51 11.55
CA GLU A 134 -3.30 -1.13 12.86
C GLU A 134 -4.75 -1.04 13.36
N ARG A 135 -5.46 0.03 12.95
CA ARG A 135 -6.82 0.34 13.39
C ARG A 135 -7.70 0.74 12.23
N ILE A 136 -8.85 0.07 12.14
CA ILE A 136 -9.83 0.24 11.07
C ILE A 136 -11.20 0.51 11.68
N GLY A 137 -11.85 1.59 11.22
CA GLY A 137 -13.28 1.81 11.46
C GLY A 137 -14.10 1.07 10.42
N VAL A 138 -15.15 0.39 10.81
CA VAL A 138 -16.07 -0.30 9.89
C VAL A 138 -17.48 0.19 10.12
N ILE A 139 -18.13 0.68 9.07
CA ILE A 139 -19.54 1.09 9.05
C ILE A 139 -20.30 0.03 8.26
N SER A 140 -21.12 -0.74 8.94
CA SER A 140 -21.91 -1.82 8.33
C SER A 140 -23.01 -2.34 9.28
N SER A 141 -23.90 -3.13 8.74
CA SER A 141 -24.76 -3.98 9.53
C SER A 141 -24.00 -5.25 9.92
N THR A 142 -23.82 -5.48 11.23
CA THR A 142 -23.13 -6.68 11.73
C THR A 142 -23.89 -7.98 11.45
N GLN A 143 -25.17 -7.89 11.07
CA GLN A 143 -26.01 -9.02 10.69
C GLN A 143 -25.92 -9.37 9.20
N ALA A 144 -25.28 -8.51 8.39
CA ALA A 144 -25.17 -8.72 6.96
C ALA A 144 -24.10 -9.77 6.63
N ALA A 145 -24.39 -10.66 5.67
CA ALA A 145 -23.45 -11.67 5.22
C ALA A 145 -22.10 -11.04 4.73
N GLY A 146 -22.17 -9.91 4.03
CA GLY A 146 -20.98 -9.20 3.57
C GLY A 146 -20.06 -8.72 4.69
N PHE A 147 -20.60 -8.40 5.89
CA PHE A 147 -19.79 -8.09 7.05
C PHE A 147 -19.06 -9.33 7.58
N ALA A 148 -19.75 -10.47 7.65
CA ALA A 148 -19.13 -11.73 8.08
C ALA A 148 -17.99 -12.15 7.15
N ASP A 149 -18.20 -12.06 5.84
CA ASP A 149 -17.17 -12.36 4.82
C ASP A 149 -15.99 -11.40 4.92
N PHE A 150 -16.25 -10.11 5.11
CA PHE A 150 -15.22 -9.09 5.33
C PHE A 150 -14.32 -9.43 6.51
N ILE A 151 -14.90 -9.71 7.68
CA ILE A 151 -14.16 -10.06 8.90
C ILE A 151 -13.38 -11.36 8.74
N LYS A 152 -13.96 -12.36 8.09
CA LYS A 152 -13.31 -13.64 7.80
C LYS A 152 -12.03 -13.42 6.97
N ILE A 153 -12.13 -12.69 5.88
CA ILE A 153 -10.98 -12.41 4.99
C ILE A 153 -9.89 -11.60 5.71
N LEU A 154 -10.27 -10.60 6.52
CA LEU A 154 -9.30 -9.83 7.31
C LEU A 154 -8.49 -10.74 8.23
N ASN A 155 -9.17 -11.64 8.96
CA ASN A 155 -8.53 -12.56 9.90
C ASN A 155 -7.64 -13.60 9.19
N GLU A 156 -8.08 -14.14 8.06
CA GLU A 156 -7.32 -15.13 7.28
C GLU A 156 -6.06 -14.54 6.68
N ARG A 157 -6.13 -13.29 6.19
CA ARG A 157 -5.00 -12.67 5.47
C ARG A 157 -3.96 -12.04 6.37
N TRP A 158 -4.35 -11.37 7.44
CA TRP A 158 -3.39 -10.61 8.26
C TRP A 158 -3.49 -10.92 9.75
N GLY A 159 -4.71 -10.96 10.31
CA GLY A 159 -4.95 -11.04 11.75
C GLY A 159 -4.48 -9.78 12.51
N GLU A 160 -4.78 -9.70 13.79
CA GLU A 160 -4.29 -8.68 14.75
C GLU A 160 -4.69 -7.21 14.44
N LEU A 161 -5.57 -6.95 13.44
CA LEU A 161 -6.12 -5.63 13.20
C LEU A 161 -7.12 -5.26 14.28
N LYS A 162 -7.01 -4.07 14.84
CA LYS A 162 -8.02 -3.52 15.75
C LYS A 162 -9.17 -2.96 14.93
N ILE A 163 -10.33 -3.62 15.01
CA ILE A 163 -11.50 -3.27 14.23
C ILE A 163 -12.52 -2.62 15.15
N GLN A 164 -12.88 -1.39 14.87
CA GLN A 164 -13.95 -0.67 15.53
C GLN A 164 -15.18 -0.64 14.63
N VAL A 165 -16.26 -1.30 15.05
CA VAL A 165 -17.47 -1.42 14.25
C VAL A 165 -18.50 -0.39 14.72
N ALA A 166 -18.91 0.49 13.82
CA ALA A 166 -20.09 1.31 13.96
C ALA A 166 -21.27 0.57 13.31
N HIS A 167 -22.06 -0.10 14.13
CA HIS A 167 -23.25 -0.81 13.63
C HIS A 167 -24.28 0.17 13.12
N THR A 168 -24.66 0.05 11.86
CA THR A 168 -25.67 0.87 11.19
C THR A 168 -26.53 0.01 10.27
N GLN A 169 -27.74 0.46 10.00
CA GLN A 169 -28.45 -0.01 8.83
C GLN A 169 -27.71 0.49 7.59
N VAL A 170 -27.58 -0.36 6.57
CA VAL A 170 -26.94 -0.04 5.29
C VAL A 170 -27.90 -0.18 4.11
N GLN A 171 -29.19 -0.17 4.41
CA GLN A 171 -30.29 -0.22 3.44
C GLN A 171 -31.52 0.49 4.00
N GLY A 172 -32.36 1.03 3.10
CA GLY A 172 -33.51 1.84 3.45
C GLY A 172 -33.17 3.27 3.82
N LEU A 173 -34.15 4.17 3.72
CA LEU A 173 -33.99 5.63 3.92
C LEU A 173 -33.34 6.03 5.26
N PRO A 174 -33.66 5.41 6.40
CA PRO A 174 -33.08 5.74 7.69
C PRO A 174 -31.56 5.48 7.77
N ALA A 175 -31.01 4.65 6.89
CA ALA A 175 -29.60 4.30 6.87
C ALA A 175 -28.69 5.51 6.62
N VAL A 176 -29.12 6.45 5.79
CA VAL A 176 -28.32 7.64 5.42
C VAL A 176 -27.89 8.43 6.65
N ASP A 177 -28.84 8.76 7.55
CA ASP A 177 -28.53 9.53 8.78
C ASP A 177 -27.66 8.73 9.76
N GLN A 178 -27.86 7.42 9.82
CA GLN A 178 -27.04 6.54 10.66
C GLN A 178 -25.60 6.47 10.17
N ILE A 179 -25.39 6.33 8.86
CA ILE A 179 -24.07 6.28 8.25
C ILE A 179 -23.34 7.63 8.43
N ILE A 180 -24.03 8.76 8.21
CA ILE A 180 -23.44 10.09 8.42
C ILE A 180 -22.96 10.25 9.87
N ARG A 181 -23.82 9.92 10.86
CA ARG A 181 -23.45 9.96 12.29
C ARG A 181 -22.28 9.03 12.61
N ALA A 182 -22.22 7.84 11.99
CA ALA A 182 -21.11 6.93 12.17
C ALA A 182 -19.80 7.49 11.61
N ILE A 183 -19.83 8.15 10.43
CA ILE A 183 -18.69 8.83 9.85
C ILE A 183 -18.21 9.95 10.78
N GLU A 184 -19.11 10.80 11.27
CA GLU A 184 -18.80 11.89 12.19
C GLU A 184 -18.18 11.36 13.49
N TYR A 185 -18.79 10.34 14.10
CA TYR A 185 -18.29 9.71 15.32
C TYR A 185 -16.87 9.15 15.13
N LEU A 186 -16.64 8.39 14.07
CA LEU A 186 -15.32 7.81 13.79
C LEU A 186 -14.26 8.90 13.53
N ASN A 187 -14.63 10.01 12.92
CA ASN A 187 -13.73 11.14 12.69
C ASN A 187 -13.36 11.92 13.96
N GLN A 188 -14.28 12.04 14.90
CA GLN A 188 -14.10 12.90 16.10
C GLN A 188 -13.51 12.13 17.28
N TYR A 189 -13.94 10.90 17.48
CA TYR A 189 -13.71 10.19 18.74
C TYR A 189 -12.80 8.97 18.61
N THR A 190 -12.19 8.78 17.45
CA THR A 190 -11.35 7.62 17.22
C THR A 190 -10.03 7.99 16.54
N ASP A 191 -9.06 7.10 16.68
CA ASP A 191 -7.75 7.16 16.02
C ASP A 191 -7.63 6.12 14.88
N ASN A 192 -8.78 5.76 14.29
CA ASN A 192 -8.81 4.90 13.11
C ASN A 192 -8.03 5.54 11.95
N GLN A 193 -7.30 4.72 11.22
CA GLN A 193 -6.46 5.15 10.09
C GLN A 193 -7.22 5.13 8.77
N VAL A 194 -8.29 4.33 8.70
CA VAL A 194 -9.18 4.21 7.55
C VAL A 194 -10.58 3.81 8.02
N ILE A 195 -11.59 4.22 7.28
CA ILE A 195 -12.99 3.82 7.48
C ILE A 195 -13.42 2.97 6.28
N ALA A 196 -13.92 1.78 6.54
CA ALA A 196 -14.53 0.91 5.55
C ALA A 196 -16.07 1.03 5.65
N LEU A 197 -16.70 1.60 4.64
CA LEU A 197 -18.16 1.61 4.49
C LEU A 197 -18.55 0.44 3.60
N ILE A 198 -19.11 -0.61 4.19
CA ILE A 198 -19.41 -1.84 3.48
C ILE A 198 -20.88 -2.21 3.60
N ARG A 199 -21.40 -2.76 2.50
CA ARG A 199 -22.76 -3.30 2.41
C ARG A 199 -22.71 -4.73 1.88
N GLY A 200 -23.52 -5.58 2.46
CA GLY A 200 -23.79 -6.92 1.90
C GLY A 200 -24.66 -6.84 0.64
N GLY A 201 -24.91 -7.95 0.01
CA GLY A 201 -25.82 -8.05 -1.12
C GLY A 201 -27.23 -7.52 -0.80
N GLY A 202 -27.95 -7.05 -1.82
CA GLY A 202 -29.30 -6.49 -1.71
C GLY A 202 -29.78 -6.03 -3.09
N SER A 203 -31.00 -5.51 -3.17
CA SER A 203 -31.59 -5.04 -4.42
C SER A 203 -30.91 -3.77 -4.95
N LYS A 204 -31.11 -3.45 -6.25
CA LYS A 204 -30.64 -2.18 -6.84
C LYS A 204 -31.29 -0.96 -6.16
N ASP A 205 -32.53 -1.07 -5.73
CA ASP A 205 -33.23 0.00 -5.04
C ASP A 205 -32.57 0.35 -3.70
N ASP A 206 -31.95 -0.62 -3.03
CA ASP A 206 -31.20 -0.40 -1.80
C ASP A 206 -29.88 0.37 -2.04
N LEU A 207 -29.38 0.43 -3.27
CA LEU A 207 -28.20 1.24 -3.63
C LEU A 207 -28.52 2.73 -3.75
N ALA A 208 -29.80 3.08 -3.93
CA ALA A 208 -30.21 4.48 -4.09
C ALA A 208 -29.82 5.38 -2.91
N ILE A 209 -29.74 4.85 -1.69
CA ILE A 209 -29.32 5.60 -0.49
C ILE A 209 -27.88 6.10 -0.58
N PHE A 210 -27.00 5.39 -1.30
CA PHE A 210 -25.60 5.78 -1.50
C PHE A 210 -25.44 6.87 -2.56
N ASN A 211 -26.53 7.28 -3.19
CA ASN A 211 -26.61 8.46 -4.06
C ASN A 211 -27.20 9.68 -3.32
N ASP A 212 -27.42 9.62 -2.01
CA ASP A 212 -27.89 10.77 -1.23
C ASP A 212 -26.81 11.87 -1.13
N GLU A 213 -27.18 13.11 -1.45
CA GLU A 213 -26.24 14.25 -1.48
C GLU A 213 -25.55 14.48 -0.15
N LYS A 214 -26.28 14.35 0.99
CA LYS A 214 -25.71 14.57 2.33
C LYS A 214 -24.68 13.51 2.67
N LEU A 215 -24.96 12.26 2.32
CA LEU A 215 -24.03 11.17 2.53
C LEU A 215 -22.75 11.34 1.69
N VAL A 216 -22.91 11.68 0.42
CA VAL A 216 -21.76 11.92 -0.49
C VAL A 216 -20.88 13.04 0.03
N ARG A 217 -21.49 14.14 0.51
CA ARG A 217 -20.77 15.25 1.12
C ARG A 217 -20.06 14.86 2.42
N ALA A 218 -20.67 14.04 3.26
CA ALA A 218 -20.07 13.54 4.49
C ALA A 218 -18.85 12.67 4.20
N ILE A 219 -18.91 11.82 3.18
CA ILE A 219 -17.80 11.00 2.71
C ILE A 219 -16.64 11.89 2.23
N ALA A 220 -16.92 12.84 1.35
CA ALA A 220 -15.91 13.74 0.81
C ALA A 220 -15.26 14.63 1.90
N ALA A 221 -16.03 15.06 2.91
CA ALA A 221 -15.57 15.90 4.02
C ALA A 221 -14.88 15.12 5.16
N SER A 222 -14.83 13.80 5.11
CA SER A 222 -14.22 12.96 6.14
C SER A 222 -12.73 13.30 6.30
N ARG A 223 -12.25 13.39 7.55
CA ARG A 223 -10.81 13.55 7.86
C ARG A 223 -10.04 12.23 7.62
N ILE A 224 -10.66 11.13 8.01
CA ILE A 224 -10.10 9.79 7.85
C ILE A 224 -10.44 9.30 6.43
N PRO A 225 -9.50 8.68 5.69
CA PRO A 225 -9.78 8.10 4.38
C PRO A 225 -10.94 7.09 4.46
N ILE A 226 -11.86 7.17 3.48
CA ILE A 226 -13.00 6.25 3.38
C ILE A 226 -12.83 5.34 2.18
N ILE A 227 -13.02 4.04 2.44
CA ILE A 227 -13.09 3.00 1.42
C ILE A 227 -14.51 2.48 1.38
N THR A 228 -15.10 2.39 0.19
CA THR A 228 -16.43 1.82 -0.01
C THR A 228 -16.35 0.40 -0.57
N GLY A 229 -17.27 -0.44 -0.16
CA GLY A 229 -17.52 -1.76 -0.71
C GLY A 229 -19.02 -2.02 -0.72
N ILE A 230 -19.73 -1.23 -1.53
CA ILE A 230 -21.19 -1.09 -1.48
C ILE A 230 -21.88 -1.88 -2.59
N GLY A 231 -21.31 -1.85 -3.81
CA GLY A 231 -21.95 -2.34 -5.03
C GLY A 231 -21.33 -3.59 -5.63
N HIS A 232 -21.79 -3.93 -6.81
CA HIS A 232 -21.19 -4.87 -7.74
C HIS A 232 -20.50 -4.09 -8.86
N GLU A 233 -19.67 -4.74 -9.66
CA GLU A 233 -18.82 -4.14 -10.71
C GLU A 233 -19.57 -3.28 -11.76
N ILE A 234 -20.91 -3.38 -11.82
CA ILE A 234 -21.72 -2.76 -12.87
C ILE A 234 -22.42 -1.47 -12.42
N ASP A 235 -22.64 -1.26 -11.12
CA ASP A 235 -23.47 -0.16 -10.60
C ASP A 235 -22.66 0.73 -9.63
N GLU A 236 -21.90 1.70 -10.18
CA GLU A 236 -21.12 2.69 -9.40
C GLU A 236 -22.06 3.70 -8.72
N SER A 237 -21.95 3.90 -7.41
CA SER A 237 -22.71 4.91 -6.67
C SER A 237 -21.96 6.24 -6.56
N LEU A 238 -22.69 7.33 -6.23
CA LEU A 238 -22.05 8.62 -5.95
C LEU A 238 -21.19 8.58 -4.68
N ALA A 239 -21.52 7.72 -3.73
CA ALA A 239 -20.67 7.45 -2.57
C ALA A 239 -19.33 6.83 -2.97
N ASP A 240 -19.30 5.92 -3.96
CA ASP A 240 -18.08 5.33 -4.49
C ASP A 240 -17.21 6.38 -5.20
N LEU A 241 -17.84 7.28 -5.96
CA LEU A 241 -17.12 8.39 -6.61
C LEU A 241 -16.49 9.35 -5.60
N ALA A 242 -17.13 9.59 -4.45
CA ALA A 242 -16.64 10.48 -3.41
C ALA A 242 -15.63 9.83 -2.46
N ALA A 243 -15.62 8.51 -2.36
CA ALA A 243 -14.69 7.76 -1.53
C ALA A 243 -13.25 7.88 -2.05
N ASP A 244 -12.27 7.70 -1.17
CA ASP A 244 -10.85 7.70 -1.54
C ASP A 244 -10.49 6.47 -2.37
N PHE A 245 -11.16 5.36 -2.09
CA PHE A 245 -11.06 4.14 -2.86
C PHE A 245 -12.41 3.41 -2.88
N ALA A 246 -12.84 2.93 -4.03
CA ALA A 246 -14.04 2.14 -4.19
C ALA A 246 -13.67 0.71 -4.61
N ALA A 247 -14.20 -0.26 -3.90
CA ALA A 247 -14.07 -1.68 -4.21
C ALA A 247 -15.43 -2.26 -4.56
N SER A 248 -15.47 -3.24 -5.45
CA SER A 248 -16.71 -3.85 -5.92
C SER A 248 -17.48 -4.61 -4.84
N THR A 249 -16.80 -5.10 -3.81
CA THR A 249 -17.41 -5.93 -2.76
C THR A 249 -16.74 -5.73 -1.40
N PRO A 250 -17.41 -6.06 -0.28
CA PRO A 250 -16.79 -6.10 1.04
C PRO A 250 -15.52 -6.96 1.09
N SER A 251 -15.52 -8.08 0.38
CA SER A 251 -14.37 -8.98 0.27
C SER A 251 -13.16 -8.30 -0.37
N ASN A 252 -13.39 -7.52 -1.43
CA ASN A 252 -12.33 -6.76 -2.09
C ASN A 252 -11.80 -5.62 -1.20
N VAL A 253 -12.66 -4.99 -0.38
CA VAL A 253 -12.22 -4.02 0.64
C VAL A 253 -11.27 -4.72 1.64
N ALA A 254 -11.63 -5.90 2.15
CA ALA A 254 -10.79 -6.65 3.07
C ALA A 254 -9.42 -7.00 2.45
N GLN A 255 -9.41 -7.42 1.18
CA GLN A 255 -8.18 -7.70 0.44
C GLN A 255 -7.32 -6.46 0.24
N PHE A 256 -7.92 -5.31 -0.02
CA PHE A 256 -7.20 -4.06 -0.16
C PHE A 256 -6.57 -3.59 1.15
N LEU A 257 -7.30 -3.73 2.25
CA LEU A 257 -6.86 -3.32 3.60
C LEU A 257 -5.78 -4.23 4.18
N THR A 258 -5.62 -5.45 3.67
CA THR A 258 -4.69 -6.43 4.21
C THR A 258 -3.65 -6.87 3.20
N ARG A 259 -2.42 -7.06 3.66
CA ARG A 259 -1.41 -7.81 2.91
C ARG A 259 -1.66 -9.30 3.08
N ASP A 260 -1.17 -10.06 2.12
CA ASP A 260 -1.18 -11.52 2.26
C ASP A 260 -0.01 -11.96 3.13
N ARG A 261 -0.29 -12.35 4.38
CA ARG A 261 0.72 -12.77 5.35
C ARG A 261 1.55 -13.95 4.84
N GLN A 262 0.91 -14.90 4.14
CA GLN A 262 1.63 -16.06 3.60
C GLN A 262 2.57 -15.67 2.47
N ALA A 263 2.13 -14.78 1.59
CA ALA A 263 2.96 -14.25 0.51
C ALA A 263 4.16 -13.44 1.06
N GLU A 264 3.97 -12.64 2.12
CA GLU A 264 5.04 -11.91 2.79
C GLU A 264 6.06 -12.87 3.45
N ILE A 265 5.60 -13.89 4.18
CA ILE A 265 6.47 -14.91 4.78
C ILE A 265 7.25 -15.65 3.69
N HIS A 266 6.60 -16.03 2.59
CA HIS A 266 7.25 -16.69 1.46
C HIS A 266 8.33 -15.77 0.84
N SER A 267 8.03 -14.51 0.63
CA SER A 267 8.99 -13.51 0.12
C SER A 267 10.22 -13.37 1.02
N ILE A 268 10.01 -13.28 2.34
CA ILE A 268 11.09 -13.20 3.33
C ILE A 268 11.95 -14.47 3.28
N ASN A 269 11.35 -15.65 3.23
CA ASN A 269 12.09 -16.93 3.15
C ASN A 269 12.93 -17.02 1.87
N LEU A 270 12.41 -16.54 0.74
CA LEU A 270 13.19 -16.46 -0.50
C LEU A 270 14.38 -15.50 -0.37
N GLN A 271 14.19 -14.36 0.26
CA GLN A 271 15.27 -13.39 0.51
C GLN A 271 16.35 -14.00 1.41
N ILE A 272 15.97 -14.65 2.51
CA ILE A 272 16.89 -15.36 3.41
C ILE A 272 17.70 -16.41 2.65
N THR A 273 17.03 -17.20 1.81
CA THR A 273 17.69 -18.22 0.99
C THR A 273 18.70 -17.61 0.03
N ARG A 274 18.37 -16.52 -0.63
CA ARG A 274 19.28 -15.78 -1.54
C ARG A 274 20.49 -15.23 -0.78
N ILE A 275 20.29 -14.61 0.37
CA ILE A 275 21.39 -14.09 1.22
C ILE A 275 22.30 -15.23 1.62
N ARG A 276 21.75 -16.35 2.08
CA ARG A 276 22.53 -17.55 2.43
C ARG A 276 23.39 -18.05 1.28
N GLN A 277 22.81 -18.14 0.07
CA GLN A 277 23.56 -18.56 -1.12
C GLN A 277 24.68 -17.57 -1.48
N GLN A 278 24.42 -16.26 -1.42
CA GLN A 278 25.43 -15.23 -1.67
C GLN A 278 26.59 -15.30 -0.68
N VAL A 279 26.30 -15.50 0.61
CA VAL A 279 27.34 -15.64 1.62
C VAL A 279 28.18 -16.89 1.37
N LEU A 280 27.55 -18.03 1.11
CA LEU A 280 28.27 -19.27 0.84
C LEU A 280 29.15 -19.18 -0.41
N SER A 281 28.65 -18.61 -1.50
CA SER A 281 29.45 -18.43 -2.72
C SER A 281 30.63 -17.48 -2.51
N LYS A 282 30.45 -16.42 -1.70
CA LYS A 282 31.54 -15.50 -1.37
C LYS A 282 32.61 -16.18 -0.50
N ILE A 283 32.21 -17.00 0.47
CA ILE A 283 33.15 -17.78 1.27
C ILE A 283 33.94 -18.73 0.37
N GLN A 284 33.31 -19.46 -0.52
CA GLN A 284 33.97 -20.38 -1.46
C GLN A 284 34.98 -19.65 -2.35
N LEU A 285 34.62 -18.48 -2.86
CA LEU A 285 35.51 -17.65 -3.67
C LEU A 285 36.73 -17.20 -2.87
N GLU A 286 36.55 -16.75 -1.64
CA GLU A 286 37.67 -16.32 -0.79
C GLU A 286 38.58 -17.50 -0.38
N GLU A 287 38.00 -18.68 -0.13
CA GLU A 287 38.79 -19.90 0.10
C GLU A 287 39.65 -20.26 -1.11
N GLN A 288 39.11 -20.16 -2.33
CA GLN A 288 39.86 -20.42 -3.55
C GLN A 288 40.97 -19.39 -3.74
N ASN A 289 40.68 -18.10 -3.58
CA ASN A 289 41.67 -17.02 -3.65
C ASN A 289 42.83 -17.23 -2.66
N LEU A 290 42.51 -17.65 -1.42
CA LEU A 290 43.50 -17.95 -0.39
C LEU A 290 44.41 -19.13 -0.83
N LYS A 291 43.82 -20.20 -1.36
CA LYS A 291 44.59 -21.38 -1.86
C LYS A 291 45.52 -20.99 -3.01
N GLU A 292 45.08 -20.16 -3.93
CA GLU A 292 45.89 -19.62 -5.02
C GLU A 292 47.02 -18.74 -4.51
N GLN A 293 46.77 -17.86 -3.56
CA GLN A 293 47.78 -17.02 -2.93
C GLN A 293 48.85 -17.87 -2.22
N ILE A 294 48.44 -18.85 -1.42
CA ILE A 294 49.36 -19.76 -0.72
C ILE A 294 50.24 -20.50 -1.74
N THR A 295 49.65 -21.02 -2.83
CA THR A 295 50.37 -21.70 -3.91
C THR A 295 51.36 -20.77 -4.60
N SER A 296 50.98 -19.55 -4.88
CA SER A 296 51.85 -18.50 -5.46
C SER A 296 53.05 -18.17 -4.56
N VAL A 297 52.79 -17.97 -3.28
CA VAL A 297 53.85 -17.70 -2.29
C VAL A 297 54.82 -18.88 -2.21
N ARG A 298 54.30 -20.12 -2.13
CA ARG A 298 55.14 -21.34 -2.10
C ARG A 298 56.05 -21.43 -3.32
N THR A 299 55.49 -21.21 -4.51
CA THR A 299 56.25 -21.23 -5.77
C THR A 299 57.33 -20.15 -5.81
N LYS A 300 57.03 -18.93 -5.40
CA LYS A 300 57.99 -17.84 -5.34
C LYS A 300 59.14 -18.12 -4.38
N VAL A 301 58.83 -18.68 -3.19
CA VAL A 301 59.87 -19.10 -2.21
C VAL A 301 60.78 -20.19 -2.78
N LEU A 302 60.18 -21.24 -3.39
CA LEU A 302 60.97 -22.34 -3.98
C LEU A 302 61.90 -21.82 -5.09
N ASN A 303 61.35 -20.97 -5.99
CA ASN A 303 62.17 -20.38 -7.05
C ASN A 303 63.30 -19.51 -6.52
N SER A 304 63.04 -18.72 -5.46
CA SER A 304 64.09 -17.89 -4.79
C SER A 304 65.21 -18.75 -4.20
N ILE A 305 64.86 -19.87 -3.55
CA ILE A 305 65.81 -20.85 -3.00
C ILE A 305 66.63 -21.43 -4.14
N GLN A 306 66.00 -21.87 -5.24
CA GLN A 306 66.67 -22.48 -6.37
C GLN A 306 67.66 -21.51 -7.06
N LEU A 307 67.27 -20.24 -7.22
CA LEU A 307 68.17 -19.19 -7.70
C LEU A 307 69.34 -18.94 -6.76
N ALA A 308 69.13 -18.96 -5.45
CA ALA A 308 70.21 -18.83 -4.46
C ALA A 308 71.19 -19.99 -4.53
N ILE A 309 70.70 -21.23 -4.65
CA ILE A 309 71.52 -22.41 -4.84
C ILE A 309 72.38 -22.33 -6.12
N GLN A 310 71.77 -21.93 -7.25
CA GLN A 310 72.49 -21.75 -8.49
C GLN A 310 73.59 -20.66 -8.39
N LYS A 311 73.31 -19.55 -7.72
CA LYS A 311 74.33 -18.51 -7.50
C LYS A 311 75.49 -19.03 -6.61
N ILE A 312 75.21 -19.84 -5.61
CA ILE A 312 76.26 -20.46 -4.76
C ILE A 312 77.07 -21.42 -5.59
N GLN A 313 76.43 -22.28 -6.40
CA GLN A 313 77.14 -23.23 -7.26
C GLN A 313 78.06 -22.49 -8.30
N GLN A 314 77.57 -21.43 -8.91
CA GLN A 314 78.39 -20.62 -9.83
C GLN A 314 79.59 -20.03 -9.11
N LYS A 315 79.38 -19.41 -7.92
CA LYS A 315 80.52 -18.86 -7.15
C LYS A 315 81.51 -19.96 -6.76
N ARG A 316 81.01 -21.13 -6.35
CA ARG A 316 81.89 -22.28 -6.02
C ARG A 316 82.73 -22.69 -7.23
N GLN A 317 82.08 -22.76 -8.40
CA GLN A 317 82.81 -23.09 -9.63
C GLN A 317 83.88 -22.09 -10.01
N ILE A 318 83.64 -20.77 -9.81
CA ILE A 318 84.61 -19.72 -10.00
C ILE A 318 85.78 -19.87 -9.02
N ILE A 319 85.49 -20.14 -7.73
CA ILE A 319 86.55 -20.34 -6.73
C ILE A 319 87.37 -21.57 -7.08
N GLU A 320 86.75 -22.66 -7.48
CA GLU A 320 87.45 -23.87 -7.89
C GLU A 320 88.34 -23.61 -9.11
N ASN A 321 87.86 -22.85 -10.10
CA ASN A 321 88.64 -22.51 -11.29
C ASN A 321 89.81 -21.54 -10.97
N LEU A 322 89.70 -20.73 -9.93
CA LEU A 322 90.76 -19.82 -9.51
C LEU A 322 91.77 -20.45 -8.51
N ASN A 323 91.52 -21.71 -8.08
CA ASN A 323 92.39 -22.38 -7.17
C ASN A 323 93.71 -22.69 -7.87
N PRO A 324 94.85 -22.12 -7.36
CA PRO A 324 96.17 -22.32 -7.97
C PRO A 324 96.53 -23.78 -8.12
N ALA A 325 96.20 -24.64 -7.15
CA ALA A 325 96.51 -26.09 -7.20
C ALA A 325 95.79 -26.78 -8.37
N ILE A 326 94.56 -26.36 -8.75
CA ILE A 326 93.85 -26.94 -9.87
C ILE A 326 94.42 -26.42 -11.21
N ILE A 327 94.84 -25.17 -11.24
CA ILE A 327 95.49 -24.54 -12.41
C ILE A 327 96.81 -25.26 -12.72
N LEU A 328 97.60 -25.54 -11.72
CA LEU A 328 98.86 -26.27 -11.84
C LEU A 328 98.64 -27.72 -12.28
N LYS A 329 97.61 -28.45 -11.80
CA LYS A 329 97.27 -29.82 -12.22
C LYS A 329 96.87 -29.91 -13.70
N ARG A 330 96.30 -28.82 -14.29
CA ARG A 330 95.95 -28.72 -15.69
C ARG A 330 97.10 -28.49 -16.62
N GLY A 331 98.35 -28.48 -16.09
CA GLY A 331 99.54 -28.28 -16.87
C GLY A 331 99.96 -26.82 -17.09
N TYR A 332 99.31 -25.91 -16.40
CA TYR A 332 99.74 -24.53 -16.37
C TYR A 332 100.86 -24.31 -15.34
N ALA A 333 101.63 -23.28 -15.55
CA ALA A 333 102.65 -22.89 -14.56
C ALA A 333 102.31 -21.47 -14.04
N ILE A 334 102.56 -21.25 -12.78
CA ILE A 334 102.45 -19.94 -12.16
C ILE A 334 103.84 -19.30 -12.21
N LEU A 335 103.93 -18.13 -12.79
CA LEU A 335 105.15 -17.38 -12.86
C LEU A 335 105.10 -16.23 -11.86
N THR A 336 106.10 -16.18 -11.00
CA THR A 336 106.22 -15.15 -9.97
C THR A 336 107.53 -14.41 -10.18
N GLY A 337 107.51 -13.10 -10.10
CA GLY A 337 108.67 -12.27 -10.33
C GLY A 337 108.46 -11.13 -11.26
N GLU A 338 109.41 -10.26 -11.48
CA GLU A 338 109.33 -9.10 -12.36
C GLU A 338 109.54 -9.52 -13.84
N ILE A 339 108.61 -9.20 -14.71
CA ILE A 339 108.74 -9.53 -16.11
C ILE A 339 109.63 -8.46 -16.81
N LYS A 340 110.93 -8.59 -16.66
CA LYS A 340 111.93 -7.79 -17.35
C LYS A 340 113.05 -8.68 -17.93
N LYS A 341 113.60 -8.31 -19.09
CA LYS A 341 114.70 -9.07 -19.68
C LYS A 341 115.88 -9.17 -18.71
N GLY A 342 116.30 -10.36 -18.41
CA GLY A 342 117.45 -10.64 -17.50
C GLY A 342 116.99 -10.80 -16.00
N ALA A 343 115.74 -10.60 -15.67
CA ALA A 343 115.28 -10.73 -14.35
C ALA A 343 115.05 -12.23 -14.00
N PRO A 344 115.36 -12.69 -12.77
CA PRO A 344 115.02 -14.04 -12.33
C PRO A 344 113.56 -14.13 -12.03
N VAL A 345 112.93 -15.24 -12.48
CA VAL A 345 111.56 -15.55 -12.26
C VAL A 345 111.44 -16.97 -11.67
N SER A 346 110.53 -17.15 -10.69
CA SER A 346 110.18 -18.45 -10.24
C SER A 346 108.99 -19.00 -10.96
N ILE A 347 109.06 -20.23 -11.46
CA ILE A 347 107.98 -20.91 -12.18
C ILE A 347 107.58 -22.10 -11.34
N GLU A 348 106.37 -22.07 -10.79
CA GLU A 348 105.74 -23.14 -10.09
C GLU A 348 104.95 -23.98 -11.00
N THR A 349 105.22 -25.23 -11.07
CA THR A 349 104.48 -26.29 -11.83
C THR A 349 103.85 -27.26 -10.79
N ASN A 350 102.97 -28.19 -11.26
CA ASN A 350 102.38 -29.18 -10.34
C ASN A 350 103.36 -30.01 -9.58
N SER A 351 104.60 -30.16 -10.07
CA SER A 351 105.58 -31.13 -9.55
C SER A 351 106.96 -30.49 -9.27
N HIS A 352 107.22 -29.31 -9.71
CA HIS A 352 108.50 -28.65 -9.61
C HIS A 352 108.48 -27.15 -9.45
N PHE A 353 109.40 -26.60 -8.65
CA PHE A 353 109.75 -25.23 -8.66
C PHE A 353 110.98 -25.07 -9.52
N LEU A 354 110.93 -24.20 -10.50
CA LEU A 354 112.00 -23.86 -11.39
C LEU A 354 112.39 -22.45 -11.28
N GLU A 355 113.69 -22.14 -11.18
CA GLU A 355 114.21 -20.80 -11.35
C GLU A 355 114.66 -20.63 -12.76
N ALA A 356 114.23 -19.58 -13.39
CA ALA A 356 114.58 -19.28 -14.80
C ALA A 356 114.84 -17.78 -15.00
N GLN A 357 115.58 -17.44 -16.01
CA GLN A 357 115.90 -16.06 -16.34
C GLN A 357 115.16 -15.69 -17.66
N ILE A 358 114.50 -14.52 -17.72
CA ILE A 358 113.78 -14.09 -18.90
C ILE A 358 114.77 -13.66 -19.98
N LEU A 359 114.97 -14.46 -20.97
CA LEU A 359 115.87 -14.14 -22.14
C LEU A 359 115.33 -13.13 -23.09
N LYS A 360 113.98 -13.19 -23.35
CA LYS A 360 113.32 -12.33 -24.34
C LYS A 360 111.87 -12.07 -23.97
N ILE A 361 111.38 -10.85 -24.11
CA ILE A 361 110.03 -10.48 -23.97
C ILE A 361 109.42 -10.13 -25.28
N VAL A 362 108.34 -10.76 -25.70
CA VAL A 362 107.61 -10.41 -26.95
C VAL A 362 106.20 -10.01 -26.54
N LYS A 363 105.74 -8.82 -26.88
CA LYS A 363 104.37 -8.43 -26.62
C LYS A 363 103.39 -9.24 -27.48
N LYS A 364 102.41 -9.87 -26.83
CA LYS A 364 101.33 -10.51 -27.56
C LYS A 364 100.34 -9.46 -28.03
N THR A 365 100.11 -9.34 -29.35
CA THR A 365 99.03 -8.55 -29.90
C THR A 365 97.72 -9.18 -29.57
N LYS A 366 96.76 -8.44 -28.96
CA LYS A 366 95.40 -8.95 -28.78
C LYS A 366 94.72 -8.97 -30.13
N GLU A 367 94.34 -10.09 -30.66
CA GLU A 367 93.26 -10.24 -31.61
C GLU A 367 91.90 -10.05 -30.92
#